data_5fc3aff2735db1f459d56982bdf0f9ae
#
_entry.id   5fc3aff2735db1f459d56982bdf0f9ae
#
_cell.length_a   1.000
_cell.length_b   1.000
_cell.length_c   1.000
_cell.angle_alpha   90.00
_cell.angle_beta   90.00
_cell.angle_gamma   90.00
#
_symmetry.space_group_name_H-M   'P 1'
#
loop_
_entity.id
_entity.type
_entity.pdbx_description
1 polymer ?
#
loop_
_entity_poly.entity_id
_entity_poly.type
_entity_poly.pdbx_seq_one_letter_code
_entity_poly.pdbx_strand_id
1 'polypeptide(L)'
;MKILSVLAVIISAFVLTACSSEPSQDDIFKAMRKWTGSYLTSVKKVDCTKESDKTYKCNIIMDMSGTKQAGTVKLIKSDDGWQVGSY
;
A
#
# COMPACT_ATOMS: atom_id res chain seq x y z
N MET A 1 2.77 -14.37 -37.28
CA MET A 1 2.63 -15.43 -36.31
C MET A 1 3.60 -15.31 -35.15
N LYS A 2 4.87 -15.24 -35.46
CA LYS A 2 5.89 -15.09 -34.43
C LYS A 2 5.72 -13.81 -33.63
N ILE A 3 5.22 -12.77 -34.25
CA ILE A 3 4.99 -11.50 -33.61
C ILE A 3 3.99 -11.60 -32.46
N LEU A 4 2.98 -12.41 -32.64
CA LEU A 4 1.95 -12.58 -31.61
C LEU A 4 2.50 -13.19 -30.33
N SER A 5 3.42 -14.12 -30.45
CA SER A 5 4.03 -14.75 -29.30
C SER A 5 4.85 -13.75 -28.49
N VAL A 6 5.54 -12.88 -29.15
CA VAL A 6 6.37 -11.85 -28.51
C VAL A 6 5.48 -10.90 -27.70
N LEU A 7 4.37 -10.50 -28.28
CA LEU A 7 3.45 -9.60 -27.60
C LEU A 7 2.89 -10.21 -26.32
N ALA A 8 2.58 -11.46 -26.37
CA ALA A 8 2.04 -12.17 -25.20
C ALA A 8 3.05 -12.16 -24.05
N VAL A 9 4.31 -12.38 -24.37
CA VAL A 9 5.36 -12.39 -23.35
C VAL A 9 5.51 -11.03 -22.69
N ILE A 10 5.47 -9.98 -23.48
CA ILE A 10 5.61 -8.61 -22.96
C ILE A 10 4.48 -8.29 -22.00
N ILE A 11 3.28 -8.65 -22.33
CA ILE A 11 2.12 -8.39 -21.49
C ILE A 11 2.25 -9.12 -20.15
N SER A 12 2.70 -10.36 -20.17
CA SER A 12 2.87 -11.13 -18.96
C SER A 12 3.89 -10.49 -18.01
N ALA A 13 5.00 -10.05 -18.53
CA ALA A 13 6.02 -9.42 -17.71
C ALA A 13 5.50 -8.15 -17.07
N PHE A 14 4.74 -7.39 -17.80
CA PHE A 14 4.18 -6.14 -17.31
C PHE A 14 3.22 -6.38 -16.14
N VAL A 15 2.39 -7.38 -16.26
CA VAL A 15 1.44 -7.73 -15.19
C VAL A 15 2.17 -8.13 -13.91
N LEU A 16 3.23 -8.91 -14.03
CA LEU A 16 4.00 -9.33 -12.87
C LEU A 16 4.61 -8.14 -12.14
N THR A 17 5.08 -7.16 -12.87
CA THR A 17 5.66 -5.96 -12.29
C THR A 17 4.62 -5.19 -11.49
N ALA A 18 3.41 -5.12 -11.99
CA ALA A 18 2.35 -4.37 -11.34
C ALA A 18 1.86 -5.02 -10.05
N CYS A 19 2.07 -6.32 -9.88
CA CYS A 19 1.54 -7.04 -8.72
C CYS A 19 2.37 -6.92 -7.47
N SER A 20 3.54 -6.30 -7.53
CA SER A 20 4.48 -6.47 -6.44
C SER A 20 4.52 -5.29 -5.49
N SER A 21 4.62 -5.56 -4.27
CA SER A 21 5.28 -4.89 -3.16
C SER A 21 4.62 -3.70 -2.49
N GLU A 22 3.77 -2.97 -3.13
CA GLU A 22 3.13 -1.82 -2.50
C GLU A 22 2.04 -2.27 -1.52
N PRO A 23 1.93 -1.64 -0.32
CA PRO A 23 0.87 -2.03 0.61
C PRO A 23 -0.50 -1.68 0.07
N SER A 24 -1.47 -2.55 0.28
CA SER A 24 -2.84 -2.31 -0.10
C SER A 24 -3.53 -1.42 0.93
N GLN A 25 -4.72 -0.94 0.58
CA GLN A 25 -5.52 -0.16 1.52
C GLN A 25 -5.80 -0.95 2.80
N ASP A 26 -6.10 -2.23 2.66
CA ASP A 26 -6.35 -3.09 3.81
C ASP A 26 -5.10 -3.28 4.67
N ASP A 27 -3.94 -3.43 4.04
CA ASP A 27 -2.67 -3.54 4.75
C ASP A 27 -2.41 -2.30 5.59
N ILE A 28 -2.65 -1.13 5.03
CA ILE A 28 -2.46 0.15 5.71
C ILE A 28 -3.43 0.24 6.90
N PHE A 29 -4.67 -0.11 6.68
CA PHE A 29 -5.68 -0.06 7.73
C PHE A 29 -5.30 -0.96 8.91
N LYS A 30 -4.91 -2.19 8.62
CA LYS A 30 -4.53 -3.13 9.67
C LYS A 30 -3.29 -2.67 10.43
N ALA A 31 -2.31 -2.14 9.72
CA ALA A 31 -1.08 -1.66 10.35
C ALA A 31 -1.37 -0.48 11.27
N MET A 32 -2.20 0.45 10.81
CA MET A 32 -2.53 1.63 11.61
C MET A 32 -3.42 1.30 12.80
N ARG A 33 -4.29 0.32 12.67
CA ARG A 33 -5.17 -0.06 13.78
C ARG A 33 -4.43 -0.62 14.97
N LYS A 34 -3.25 -1.12 14.80
CA LYS A 34 -2.42 -1.56 15.92
C LYS A 34 -2.10 -0.40 16.85
N TRP A 35 -2.06 0.81 16.32
CA TRP A 35 -1.73 2.01 17.09
C TRP A 35 -2.95 2.77 17.53
N THR A 36 -3.93 2.88 16.66
CA THR A 36 -5.10 3.72 16.90
C THR A 36 -6.26 2.96 17.55
N GLY A 37 -6.25 1.64 17.42
CA GLY A 37 -7.37 0.84 17.95
C GLY A 37 -8.66 1.14 17.22
N SER A 38 -9.75 1.14 17.95
CA SER A 38 -11.07 1.32 17.36
C SER A 38 -11.38 2.75 16.92
N TYR A 39 -10.53 3.71 17.24
CA TYR A 39 -10.74 5.07 16.77
C TYR A 39 -10.68 5.17 15.25
N LEU A 40 -9.84 4.35 14.62
CA LEU A 40 -9.71 4.36 13.17
C LEU A 40 -10.83 3.50 12.57
N THR A 41 -11.77 4.14 11.88
CA THR A 41 -12.90 3.45 11.27
C THR A 41 -12.60 3.02 9.84
N SER A 42 -11.86 3.81 9.09
CA SER A 42 -11.49 3.45 7.72
C SER A 42 -10.28 4.23 7.25
N VAL A 43 -9.64 3.72 6.21
CA VAL A 43 -8.53 4.36 5.55
C VAL A 43 -8.75 4.26 4.05
N LYS A 44 -8.57 5.37 3.36
CA LYS A 44 -8.57 5.37 1.90
C LYS A 44 -7.15 5.61 1.44
N LYS A 45 -6.61 4.68 0.67
CA LYS A 45 -5.28 4.83 0.08
C LYS A 45 -5.38 5.74 -1.13
N VAL A 46 -4.58 6.80 -1.15
CA VAL A 46 -4.50 7.69 -2.30
C VAL A 46 -3.37 7.24 -3.21
N ASP A 47 -2.16 7.23 -2.71
CA ASP A 47 -1.02 6.72 -3.46
C ASP A 47 0.10 6.36 -2.49
N CYS A 48 1.08 5.63 -2.99
CA CYS A 48 2.27 5.25 -2.23
C CYS A 48 3.50 5.47 -3.07
N THR A 49 4.59 5.85 -2.41
CA THR A 49 5.89 6.02 -3.04
C THR A 49 6.89 5.10 -2.34
N LYS A 50 7.61 4.33 -3.13
CA LYS A 50 8.64 3.44 -2.59
C LYS A 50 9.86 4.25 -2.20
N GLU A 51 10.28 4.13 -0.94
CA GLU A 51 11.48 4.80 -0.45
C GLU A 51 12.68 3.87 -0.42
N SER A 52 12.45 2.60 -0.11
CA SER A 52 13.49 1.58 -0.10
C SER A 52 12.83 0.24 -0.37
N ASP A 53 13.61 -0.84 -0.37
CA ASP A 53 13.09 -2.16 -0.69
C ASP A 53 11.89 -2.57 0.16
N LYS A 54 11.85 -2.12 1.40
CA LYS A 54 10.80 -2.52 2.34
C LYS A 54 10.03 -1.35 2.93
N THR A 55 10.28 -0.13 2.47
CA THR A 55 9.67 1.06 3.06
C THR A 55 8.89 1.84 2.01
N TYR A 56 7.64 2.14 2.33
CA TYR A 56 6.77 2.92 1.48
C TYR A 56 6.17 4.08 2.26
N LYS A 57 6.05 5.20 1.58
CA LYS A 57 5.40 6.38 2.12
C LYS A 57 4.07 6.54 1.41
N CYS A 58 2.99 6.47 2.14
CA CYS A 58 1.65 6.47 1.56
C CYS A 58 0.86 7.69 1.99
N ASN A 59 0.21 8.31 1.02
CA ASN A 59 -0.76 9.37 1.28
C ASN A 59 -2.11 8.70 1.43
N ILE A 60 -2.81 9.05 2.50
CA ILE A 60 -4.07 8.41 2.84
C ILE A 60 -5.08 9.43 3.33
N ILE A 61 -6.33 9.02 3.35
CA ILE A 61 -7.39 9.76 4.03
C ILE A 61 -7.90 8.85 5.13
N MET A 62 -7.78 9.32 6.37
CA MET A 62 -8.20 8.58 7.55
C MET A 62 -9.57 9.03 8.00
N ASP A 63 -10.39 8.09 8.45
CA ASP A 63 -11.64 8.40 9.13
C ASP A 63 -11.48 7.95 10.58
N MET A 64 -11.41 8.92 11.48
CA MET A 64 -11.24 8.69 12.91
C MET A 64 -12.49 9.15 13.63
N SER A 65 -13.36 8.20 14.00
CA SER A 65 -14.60 8.49 14.72
C SER A 65 -15.48 9.53 14.02
N GLY A 66 -15.57 9.43 12.70
CA GLY A 66 -16.40 10.31 11.90
C GLY A 66 -15.71 11.55 11.37
N THR A 67 -14.48 11.81 11.78
CA THR A 67 -13.71 12.94 11.30
C THR A 67 -12.70 12.47 10.25
N LYS A 68 -12.79 13.02 9.06
CA LYS A 68 -11.87 12.68 7.98
C LYS A 68 -10.71 13.64 7.93
N GLN A 69 -9.51 13.10 7.80
CA GLN A 69 -8.33 13.94 7.62
C GLN A 69 -7.33 13.25 6.71
N ALA A 70 -6.66 14.06 5.91
CA ALA A 70 -5.58 13.59 5.06
C ALA A 70 -4.31 13.45 5.89
N GLY A 71 -3.50 12.47 5.54
CA GLY A 71 -2.23 12.26 6.23
C GLY A 71 -1.28 11.47 5.38
N THR A 72 -0.05 11.41 5.85
CA THR A 72 1.00 10.62 5.21
C THR A 72 1.56 9.67 6.26
N VAL A 73 1.68 8.40 5.89
CA VAL A 73 2.17 7.38 6.80
C VAL A 73 3.28 6.59 6.12
N LYS A 74 4.32 6.28 6.89
CA LYS A 74 5.41 5.44 6.41
C LYS A 74 5.16 4.02 6.86
N LEU A 75 5.22 3.08 5.92
CA LEU A 75 4.96 1.67 6.18
C LEU A 75 6.21 0.86 5.87
N ILE A 76 6.52 -0.06 6.76
CA ILE A 76 7.68 -0.92 6.64
C ILE A 76 7.19 -2.36 6.54
N LYS A 77 7.68 -3.08 5.55
CA LYS A 77 7.35 -4.48 5.38
C LYS A 77 8.24 -5.34 6.26
N SER A 78 7.61 -6.19 7.06
CA SER A 78 8.31 -7.12 7.93
C SER A 78 7.77 -8.52 7.71
N ASP A 79 8.35 -9.49 8.41
CA ASP A 79 7.91 -10.89 8.30
C ASP A 79 6.45 -11.08 8.72
N ASP A 80 5.98 -10.25 9.63
CA ASP A 80 4.60 -10.31 10.12
C ASP A 80 3.63 -9.44 9.32
N GLY A 81 4.09 -8.86 8.23
CA GLY A 81 3.27 -7.98 7.40
C GLY A 81 3.73 -6.53 7.49
N TRP A 82 2.81 -5.62 7.26
CA TRP A 82 3.13 -4.19 7.26
C TRP A 82 3.04 -3.58 8.63
N GLN A 83 3.98 -2.69 8.94
CA GLN A 83 4.00 -1.95 10.20
C GLN A 83 4.15 -0.48 9.93
N VAL A 84 3.57 0.35 10.79
CA VAL A 84 3.72 1.80 10.71
C VAL A 84 5.07 2.19 11.29
N GLY A 85 5.89 2.83 10.48
CA GLY A 85 7.19 3.34 10.92
C GLY A 85 7.11 4.75 11.48
N SER A 86 6.25 5.58 10.86
CA SER A 86 6.01 6.94 11.34
C SER A 86 4.77 7.52 10.68
N TYR A 87 4.28 8.56 11.23
CA TYR A 87 3.15 9.30 10.68
C TYR A 87 3.63 10.59 10.04
#